data_b15070e8cd9d2e498514b182f7127575
#
_entry.id   b15070e8cd9d2e498514b182f7127575
#
_cell.length_a   1.000
_cell.length_b   1.000
_cell.length_c   1.000
_cell.angle_alpha   90.00
_cell.angle_beta   90.00
_cell.angle_gamma   90.00
#
_symmetry.space_group_name_H-M   'P 1'
#
loop_
_entity.id
_entity.type
_entity.pdbx_description
1 polymer ?
#
loop_
_entity_poly.entity_id
_entity_poly.type
_entity_poly.pdbx_seq_one_letter_code
_entity_poly.pdbx_strand_id
1 'polypeptide(L)'
;MKTINKFNTSAVSPHIDSWSLIDWKKIYEYVKKLRQRIFRAEQLGNKRKVRKLQRLMIRSNANLLLSIKRVTQINKGKKTAGVDGQIAITSSDRLRLYNLLKKYSIKHIRPKPVKRIYIPKKKGKMRPLGIPVIKDRIFQNIVKNALEPQWEAKFEPSSYGFRPKRRTQDAIVNLFAKLSSRSTRQWVFEGDFKGCFDNLNHEYIMDCLTGFPAKDTIYKWLKAGYVDNNSFNDTHSGTPQGGLVSPLLANIALHGMEEEIGVRYHLDGGNYTLARNSVGVVKYADDFVILCKTEETAINMYQKLKPYLNKRGLTLADDKTKVTHISEGFDFLGFNLRQYKTNNGMHLLIKPSKASIKKAKETIRNVFIQLRGKPVRSEERRVGKECMESV
;
A
#
# COMPACT_ATOMS: atom_id res chain seq x y z
N MET A 1 35.59 -15.94 22.77
CA MET A 1 34.30 -15.68 23.45
C MET A 1 33.86 -14.24 23.20
N LYS A 2 32.94 -13.99 22.27
CA LYS A 2 32.40 -12.65 22.01
C LYS A 2 31.21 -12.40 22.92
N THR A 3 31.35 -11.48 23.84
CA THR A 3 30.35 -11.01 24.80
C THR A 3 29.10 -10.57 24.05
N ILE A 4 28.01 -11.33 24.21
CA ILE A 4 26.68 -10.96 23.69
C ILE A 4 26.22 -9.81 24.59
N ASN A 5 26.35 -8.58 24.10
CA ASN A 5 25.70 -7.43 24.71
C ASN A 5 24.20 -7.70 24.83
N LYS A 6 23.74 -7.96 26.03
CA LYS A 6 22.32 -7.95 26.40
C LYS A 6 21.77 -6.55 26.11
N PHE A 7 21.16 -6.39 24.93
CA PHE A 7 20.41 -5.17 24.65
C PHE A 7 19.26 -5.09 25.67
N ASN A 8 19.43 -4.20 26.61
CA ASN A 8 18.43 -3.84 27.62
C ASN A 8 17.11 -3.51 26.89
N THR A 9 16.05 -4.26 27.17
CA THR A 9 14.68 -4.00 26.72
C THR A 9 14.09 -2.73 27.37
N SER A 10 14.85 -2.05 28.20
CA SER A 10 14.52 -0.83 28.95
C SER A 10 14.90 0.49 28.25
N ALA A 11 15.06 0.49 26.92
CA ALA A 11 15.37 1.74 26.18
C ALA A 11 14.23 2.79 26.23
N VAL A 12 13.08 2.45 26.80
CA VAL A 12 11.99 3.39 27.07
C VAL A 12 11.69 3.29 28.57
N SER A 13 11.91 4.40 29.28
CA SER A 13 11.54 4.50 30.70
C SER A 13 10.09 4.04 30.91
N PRO A 14 9.77 3.23 31.93
CA PRO A 14 8.41 2.79 32.23
C PRO A 14 7.48 3.97 32.59
N HIS A 15 8.02 5.10 33.00
CA HIS A 15 7.29 6.34 33.26
C HIS A 15 7.62 7.38 32.18
N ILE A 16 6.61 7.76 31.41
CA ILE A 16 6.65 8.87 30.45
C ILE A 16 5.75 9.95 31.03
N ASP A 17 6.34 10.99 31.59
CA ASP A 17 5.61 12.07 32.24
C ASP A 17 5.05 13.09 31.24
N SER A 18 5.71 13.24 30.10
CA SER A 18 5.28 14.14 29.03
C SER A 18 5.55 13.56 27.65
N TRP A 19 4.59 13.74 26.75
CA TRP A 19 4.71 13.35 25.34
C TRP A 19 5.80 14.12 24.59
N SER A 20 6.10 15.36 25.02
CA SER A 20 7.13 16.21 24.42
C SER A 20 8.56 15.78 24.75
N LEU A 21 8.75 15.12 25.90
CA LEU A 21 10.08 14.67 26.37
C LEU A 21 10.53 13.32 25.76
N ILE A 22 9.71 12.72 24.92
CA ILE A 22 10.02 11.42 24.31
C ILE A 22 11.14 11.57 23.29
N ASP A 23 12.22 10.79 23.46
CA ASP A 23 13.31 10.69 22.47
C ASP A 23 12.85 9.87 21.24
N TRP A 24 12.20 10.55 20.31
CA TRP A 24 11.68 9.95 19.08
C TRP A 24 12.76 9.36 18.18
N LYS A 25 13.99 9.89 18.22
CA LYS A 25 15.11 9.38 17.42
C LYS A 25 15.48 7.96 17.87
N LYS A 26 15.64 7.73 19.16
CA LYS A 26 15.93 6.39 19.72
C LYS A 26 14.81 5.41 19.42
N ILE A 27 13.54 5.82 19.59
CA ILE A 27 12.38 4.98 19.29
C ILE A 27 12.37 4.59 17.80
N TYR A 28 12.58 5.54 16.91
CA TYR A 28 12.60 5.30 15.48
C TYR A 28 13.70 4.33 15.07
N GLU A 29 14.91 4.53 15.58
CA GLU A 29 16.05 3.66 15.32
C GLU A 29 15.84 2.23 15.83
N TYR A 30 15.28 2.08 17.02
CA TYR A 30 14.97 0.77 17.59
C TYR A 30 13.97 -0.01 16.68
N VAL A 31 12.86 0.61 16.33
CA VAL A 31 11.85 -0.01 15.45
C VAL A 31 12.46 -0.30 14.07
N LYS A 32 13.26 0.62 13.51
CA LYS A 32 13.95 0.44 12.23
C LYS A 32 14.90 -0.75 12.27
N LYS A 33 15.70 -0.89 13.32
CA LYS A 33 16.62 -2.04 13.50
C LYS A 33 15.84 -3.37 13.59
N LEU A 34 14.72 -3.41 14.31
CA LEU A 34 13.88 -4.61 14.38
C LEU A 34 13.28 -4.97 13.02
N ARG A 35 12.79 -3.99 12.27
CA ARG A 35 12.28 -4.19 10.90
C ARG A 35 13.35 -4.78 9.99
N GLN A 36 14.57 -4.26 10.02
CA GLN A 36 15.70 -4.77 9.25
C GLN A 36 16.06 -6.21 9.64
N ARG A 37 16.01 -6.53 10.92
CA ARG A 37 16.28 -7.90 11.41
C ARG A 37 15.20 -8.90 10.97
N ILE A 38 13.92 -8.50 10.94
CA ILE A 38 12.83 -9.35 10.41
C ILE A 38 13.06 -9.60 8.92
N PHE A 39 13.31 -8.54 8.15
CA PHE A 39 13.58 -8.61 6.71
C PHE A 39 14.73 -9.58 6.39
N ARG A 40 15.89 -9.39 7.03
CA ARG A 40 17.06 -10.26 6.84
C ARG A 40 16.80 -11.71 7.25
N ALA A 41 16.06 -11.91 8.35
CA ALA A 41 15.72 -13.27 8.80
C ALA A 41 14.80 -13.99 7.80
N GLU A 42 13.88 -13.27 7.14
CA GLU A 42 13.04 -13.83 6.07
C GLU A 42 13.86 -14.16 4.83
N GLN A 43 14.75 -13.26 4.38
CA GLN A 43 15.66 -13.51 3.25
C GLN A 43 16.51 -14.77 3.45
N LEU A 44 16.90 -15.06 4.70
CA LEU A 44 17.66 -16.26 5.07
C LEU A 44 16.77 -17.51 5.32
N GLY A 45 15.47 -17.44 5.05
CA GLY A 45 14.53 -18.53 5.26
C GLY A 45 14.30 -18.91 6.74
N ASN A 46 14.83 -18.14 7.71
CA ASN A 46 14.78 -18.49 9.13
C ASN A 46 13.41 -18.12 9.77
N LYS A 47 12.39 -18.92 9.44
CA LYS A 47 11.00 -18.73 9.88
C LYS A 47 10.85 -18.65 11.41
N ARG A 48 11.67 -19.39 12.19
CA ARG A 48 11.65 -19.34 13.66
C ARG A 48 12.10 -17.98 14.19
N LYS A 49 13.19 -17.44 13.64
CA LYS A 49 13.73 -16.12 14.00
C LYS A 49 12.77 -15.00 13.60
N VAL A 50 12.16 -15.08 12.41
CA VAL A 50 11.11 -14.13 11.96
C VAL A 50 10.01 -14.04 12.99
N ARG A 51 9.38 -15.17 13.36
CA ARG A 51 8.29 -15.22 14.35
C ARG A 51 8.70 -14.67 15.71
N LYS A 52 9.92 -14.97 16.18
CA LYS A 52 10.46 -14.43 17.45
C LYS A 52 10.59 -12.90 17.41
N LEU A 53 11.13 -12.35 16.33
CA LEU A 53 11.30 -10.91 16.15
C LEU A 53 9.93 -10.19 15.95
N GLN A 54 8.99 -10.81 15.26
CA GLN A 54 7.63 -10.29 15.11
C GLN A 54 6.91 -10.19 16.47
N ARG A 55 7.01 -11.23 17.33
CA ARG A 55 6.48 -11.16 18.71
C ARG A 55 7.12 -10.03 19.50
N LEU A 56 8.43 -9.84 19.39
CA LEU A 56 9.14 -8.75 20.04
C LEU A 56 8.65 -7.39 19.54
N MET A 57 8.49 -7.22 18.21
CA MET A 57 7.97 -5.99 17.62
C MET A 57 6.55 -5.67 18.09
N ILE A 58 5.66 -6.67 18.13
CA ILE A 58 4.28 -6.51 18.56
C ILE A 58 4.17 -6.08 20.03
N ARG A 59 5.05 -6.60 20.90
CA ARG A 59 5.06 -6.30 22.34
C ARG A 59 5.87 -5.03 22.68
N SER A 60 6.53 -4.42 21.73
CA SER A 60 7.43 -3.31 21.97
C SER A 60 6.69 -2.02 22.31
N ASN A 61 7.02 -1.40 23.44
CA ASN A 61 6.56 -0.07 23.81
C ASN A 61 7.00 0.99 22.78
N ALA A 62 8.17 0.85 22.19
CA ALA A 62 8.64 1.73 21.12
C ALA A 62 7.73 1.67 19.89
N ASN A 63 7.28 0.47 19.50
CA ASN A 63 6.35 0.31 18.40
C ASN A 63 4.94 0.86 18.74
N LEU A 64 4.48 0.70 19.99
CA LEU A 64 3.24 1.31 20.46
C LEU A 64 3.29 2.85 20.38
N LEU A 65 4.33 3.47 20.93
CA LEU A 65 4.54 4.92 20.88
C LEU A 65 4.57 5.45 19.45
N LEU A 66 5.34 4.80 18.58
CA LEU A 66 5.44 5.16 17.17
C LEU A 66 4.08 5.04 16.47
N SER A 67 3.30 4.02 16.82
CA SER A 67 1.96 3.79 16.26
C SER A 67 0.96 4.84 16.73
N ILE A 68 0.99 5.24 17.98
CA ILE A 68 0.19 6.37 18.50
C ILE A 68 0.56 7.64 17.74
N LYS A 69 1.85 7.98 17.66
CA LYS A 69 2.33 9.16 16.90
C LYS A 69 1.85 9.14 15.45
N ARG A 70 1.97 7.99 14.79
CA ARG A 70 1.53 7.83 13.40
C ARG A 70 0.04 8.13 13.22
N VAL A 71 -0.81 7.56 14.08
CA VAL A 71 -2.26 7.67 13.95
C VAL A 71 -2.77 9.05 14.35
N THR A 72 -2.22 9.64 15.41
CA THR A 72 -2.78 10.84 16.06
C THR A 72 -2.08 12.15 15.69
N GLN A 73 -0.89 12.09 15.05
CA GLN A 73 -0.14 13.29 14.66
C GLN A 73 0.15 13.34 13.16
N ILE A 74 0.64 12.23 12.56
CA ILE A 74 1.18 12.23 11.20
C ILE A 74 0.09 12.01 10.16
N ASN A 75 -0.82 11.06 10.39
CA ASN A 75 -1.85 10.70 9.40
C ASN A 75 -2.81 11.86 9.14
N LYS A 76 -3.18 12.07 7.87
CA LYS A 76 -4.19 13.07 7.46
C LYS A 76 -5.54 12.87 8.18
N GLY A 77 -5.94 11.61 8.42
CA GLY A 77 -7.16 11.25 9.15
C GLY A 77 -7.10 11.33 10.68
N LYS A 78 -6.12 12.05 11.27
CA LYS A 78 -5.95 12.18 12.73
C LYS A 78 -7.14 12.79 13.45
N LYS A 79 -7.91 13.66 12.76
CA LYS A 79 -9.12 14.31 13.29
C LYS A 79 -10.41 13.54 12.97
N THR A 80 -10.33 12.40 12.29
CA THR A 80 -11.50 11.62 11.88
C THR A 80 -11.76 10.51 12.89
N ALA A 81 -12.88 10.56 13.59
CA ALA A 81 -13.31 9.55 14.55
C ALA A 81 -13.88 8.31 13.85
N GLY A 82 -13.81 7.15 14.51
CA GLY A 82 -14.56 5.93 14.15
C GLY A 82 -15.99 5.98 14.69
N VAL A 83 -16.61 4.81 14.86
CA VAL A 83 -17.98 4.65 15.40
C VAL A 83 -18.11 5.13 16.85
N ASP A 84 -17.01 5.21 17.59
CA ASP A 84 -16.98 5.63 19.00
C ASP A 84 -16.85 7.14 19.20
N GLY A 85 -16.76 7.93 18.13
CA GLY A 85 -16.59 9.37 18.19
C GLY A 85 -15.25 9.85 18.78
N GLN A 86 -14.35 8.96 19.19
CA GLN A 86 -13.11 9.32 19.88
C GLN A 86 -12.02 9.82 18.94
N ILE A 87 -11.35 10.90 19.35
CA ILE A 87 -10.14 11.45 18.72
C ILE A 87 -9.08 11.69 19.81
N ALA A 88 -7.81 11.84 19.41
CA ALA A 88 -6.71 12.13 20.31
C ALA A 88 -5.78 13.17 19.65
N ILE A 89 -5.98 14.42 19.99
CA ILE A 89 -5.31 15.54 19.33
C ILE A 89 -4.21 16.14 20.21
N THR A 90 -4.42 16.17 21.54
CA THR A 90 -3.49 16.79 22.48
C THR A 90 -2.39 15.81 22.93
N SER A 91 -1.31 16.34 23.51
CA SER A 91 -0.25 15.54 24.11
C SER A 91 -0.75 14.69 25.28
N SER A 92 -1.68 15.25 26.07
CA SER A 92 -2.33 14.58 27.19
C SER A 92 -3.16 13.36 26.71
N ASP A 93 -3.94 13.53 25.63
CA ASP A 93 -4.72 12.41 25.06
C ASP A 93 -3.82 11.26 24.62
N ARG A 94 -2.69 11.57 23.98
CA ARG A 94 -1.73 10.57 23.52
C ARG A 94 -1.08 9.81 24.67
N LEU A 95 -0.74 10.53 25.75
CA LEU A 95 -0.17 9.92 26.95
C LEU A 95 -1.20 9.01 27.64
N ARG A 96 -2.46 9.46 27.73
CA ARG A 96 -3.59 8.65 28.23
C ARG A 96 -3.75 7.36 27.40
N LEU A 97 -3.73 7.48 26.06
CA LEU A 97 -3.78 6.33 25.16
C LEU A 97 -2.60 5.38 25.38
N TYR A 98 -1.40 5.89 25.53
CA TYR A 98 -0.22 5.06 25.78
C TYR A 98 -0.37 4.31 27.10
N ASN A 99 -0.74 4.98 28.20
CA ASN A 99 -0.91 4.37 29.52
C ASN A 99 -2.03 3.34 29.55
N LEU A 100 -3.08 3.55 28.77
CA LEU A 100 -4.16 2.59 28.57
C LEU A 100 -3.67 1.39 27.76
N LEU A 101 -3.12 1.62 26.56
CA LEU A 101 -2.85 0.58 25.58
C LEU A 101 -1.65 -0.29 25.92
N LYS A 102 -0.65 0.21 26.69
CA LYS A 102 0.50 -0.59 27.14
C LYS A 102 0.09 -1.80 28.00
N LYS A 103 -1.08 -1.77 28.61
CA LYS A 103 -1.62 -2.86 29.44
C LYS A 103 -2.35 -3.94 28.63
N TYR A 104 -2.68 -3.67 27.37
CA TYR A 104 -3.45 -4.60 26.53
C TYR A 104 -2.55 -5.56 25.75
N SER A 105 -2.90 -6.84 25.80
CA SER A 105 -2.36 -7.81 24.86
C SER A 105 -3.14 -7.76 23.54
N ILE A 106 -2.40 -7.78 22.42
CA ILE A 106 -3.00 -7.78 21.08
C ILE A 106 -3.94 -8.95 20.84
N LYS A 107 -3.73 -10.08 21.51
CA LYS A 107 -4.58 -11.28 21.39
C LYS A 107 -6.00 -11.07 21.91
N HIS A 108 -6.16 -10.20 22.92
CA HIS A 108 -7.43 -9.96 23.59
C HIS A 108 -8.18 -8.74 23.04
N ILE A 109 -7.74 -8.21 21.90
CA ILE A 109 -8.44 -7.10 21.27
C ILE A 109 -9.77 -7.60 20.73
N ARG A 110 -10.82 -6.83 21.03
CA ARG A 110 -12.14 -6.92 20.42
C ARG A 110 -12.30 -5.71 19.48
N PRO A 111 -12.14 -5.89 18.17
CA PRO A 111 -12.32 -4.83 17.21
C PRO A 111 -13.73 -4.27 17.24
N LYS A 112 -13.86 -2.97 17.01
CA LYS A 112 -15.17 -2.35 16.75
C LYS A 112 -15.43 -2.33 15.23
N PRO A 113 -16.72 -2.33 14.82
CA PRO A 113 -17.08 -2.13 13.42
C PRO A 113 -16.46 -0.86 12.86
N VAL A 114 -16.18 -0.81 11.57
CA VAL A 114 -15.69 0.42 10.93
C VAL A 114 -16.86 1.35 10.61
N LYS A 115 -16.67 2.66 10.77
CA LYS A 115 -17.64 3.65 10.31
C LYS A 115 -17.52 3.80 8.80
N ARG A 116 -18.61 3.51 8.07
CA ARG A 116 -18.65 3.69 6.61
C ARG A 116 -18.93 5.15 6.27
N ILE A 117 -18.17 5.68 5.34
CA ILE A 117 -18.39 6.98 4.69
C ILE A 117 -18.16 6.83 3.20
N TYR A 118 -18.74 7.73 2.42
CA TYR A 118 -18.64 7.70 0.96
C TYR A 118 -17.88 8.92 0.45
N ILE A 119 -16.88 8.69 -0.41
CA ILE A 119 -16.12 9.75 -1.08
C ILE A 119 -16.46 9.74 -2.58
N PRO A 120 -16.76 10.90 -3.18
CA PRO A 120 -17.03 10.98 -4.61
C PRO A 120 -15.86 10.50 -5.46
N LYS A 121 -16.13 9.61 -6.42
CA LYS A 121 -15.24 9.23 -7.51
C LYS A 121 -15.55 10.04 -8.76
N LYS A 122 -14.64 10.02 -9.73
CA LYS A 122 -14.92 10.51 -11.09
C LYS A 122 -16.18 9.81 -11.64
N LYS A 123 -16.97 10.49 -12.46
CA LYS A 123 -18.21 9.99 -13.08
C LYS A 123 -19.35 9.68 -12.06
N GLY A 124 -19.46 10.41 -10.96
CA GLY A 124 -20.59 10.30 -10.03
C GLY A 124 -20.64 9.03 -9.17
N LYS A 125 -19.75 8.08 -9.34
CA LYS A 125 -19.65 6.89 -8.48
C LYS A 125 -19.10 7.25 -7.10
N MET A 126 -19.58 6.61 -6.04
CA MET A 126 -19.09 6.80 -4.68
C MET A 126 -18.09 5.69 -4.32
N ARG A 127 -17.04 6.04 -3.57
CA ARG A 127 -16.09 5.09 -2.99
C ARG A 127 -16.41 4.91 -1.51
N PRO A 128 -16.77 3.71 -1.05
CA PRO A 128 -16.93 3.45 0.36
C PRO A 128 -15.57 3.44 1.07
N LEU A 129 -15.46 4.16 2.18
CA LEU A 129 -14.33 4.09 3.10
C LEU A 129 -14.80 3.57 4.45
N GLY A 130 -14.05 2.63 5.02
CA GLY A 130 -14.28 2.16 6.38
C GLY A 130 -13.28 2.80 7.34
N ILE A 131 -13.74 3.59 8.30
CA ILE A 131 -12.91 4.27 9.28
C ILE A 131 -12.92 3.50 10.59
N PRO A 132 -11.84 2.79 10.95
CA PRO A 132 -11.73 2.11 12.23
C PRO A 132 -11.60 3.12 13.38
N VAL A 133 -11.92 2.72 14.59
CA VAL A 133 -11.68 3.50 15.80
C VAL A 133 -10.17 3.71 16.02
N ILE A 134 -9.78 4.77 16.73
CA ILE A 134 -8.37 5.13 16.94
C ILE A 134 -7.58 3.97 17.57
N LYS A 135 -8.14 3.28 18.53
CA LYS A 135 -7.53 2.11 19.16
C LYS A 135 -7.17 1.03 18.14
N ASP A 136 -8.10 0.68 17.26
CA ASP A 136 -7.87 -0.33 16.22
C ASP A 136 -6.83 0.15 15.20
N ARG A 137 -6.86 1.42 14.79
CA ARG A 137 -5.81 1.99 13.91
C ARG A 137 -4.42 1.87 14.53
N ILE A 138 -4.27 2.10 15.82
CA ILE A 138 -2.99 1.98 16.53
C ILE A 138 -2.52 0.51 16.49
N PHE A 139 -3.38 -0.44 16.84
CA PHE A 139 -3.03 -1.85 16.80
C PHE A 139 -2.78 -2.38 15.39
N GLN A 140 -3.53 -1.91 14.39
CA GLN A 140 -3.27 -2.19 12.97
C GLN A 140 -1.87 -1.70 12.56
N ASN A 141 -1.44 -0.53 13.01
CA ASN A 141 -0.09 -0.04 12.72
C ASN A 141 0.99 -0.85 13.43
N ILE A 142 0.76 -1.30 14.67
CA ILE A 142 1.67 -2.21 15.39
C ILE A 142 1.87 -3.50 14.61
N VAL A 143 0.77 -4.12 14.16
CA VAL A 143 0.79 -5.34 13.35
C VAL A 143 1.45 -5.12 12.01
N LYS A 144 1.13 -4.02 11.32
CA LYS A 144 1.75 -3.65 10.06
C LYS A 144 3.27 -3.56 10.19
N ASN A 145 3.79 -2.89 11.24
CA ASN A 145 5.23 -2.74 11.46
C ASN A 145 5.95 -4.09 11.68
N ALA A 146 5.23 -5.11 12.19
CA ALA A 146 5.78 -6.46 12.39
C ALA A 146 5.66 -7.34 11.13
N LEU A 147 4.60 -7.18 10.34
CA LEU A 147 4.30 -8.01 9.17
C LEU A 147 4.99 -7.52 7.90
N GLU A 148 4.96 -6.21 7.66
CA GLU A 148 5.46 -5.59 6.42
C GLU A 148 6.92 -5.96 6.08
N PRO A 149 7.89 -5.97 7.02
CA PRO A 149 9.27 -6.33 6.68
C PRO A 149 9.44 -7.77 6.19
N GLN A 150 8.62 -8.70 6.65
CA GLN A 150 8.60 -10.07 6.19
C GLN A 150 8.16 -10.14 4.73
N TRP A 151 7.07 -9.46 4.40
CA TRP A 151 6.52 -9.48 3.05
C TRP A 151 7.32 -8.63 2.05
N GLU A 152 7.97 -7.56 2.52
CA GLU A 152 8.91 -6.81 1.67
C GLU A 152 10.08 -7.67 1.17
N ALA A 153 10.48 -8.71 1.92
CA ALA A 153 11.50 -9.67 1.48
C ALA A 153 10.98 -10.67 0.44
N LYS A 154 9.65 -10.79 0.27
CA LYS A 154 8.99 -11.74 -0.65
C LYS A 154 8.41 -11.08 -1.88
N PHE A 155 7.92 -9.84 -1.74
CA PHE A 155 7.19 -9.17 -2.82
C PHE A 155 7.98 -9.11 -4.11
N GLU A 156 7.29 -9.38 -5.19
CA GLU A 156 7.77 -9.31 -6.57
C GLU A 156 8.43 -7.94 -6.85
N PRO A 157 9.54 -7.91 -7.60
CA PRO A 157 10.24 -6.68 -7.92
C PRO A 157 9.39 -5.70 -8.75
N SER A 158 8.44 -6.21 -9.53
CA SER A 158 7.52 -5.44 -10.36
C SER A 158 6.32 -4.86 -9.61
N SER A 159 6.16 -5.12 -8.31
CA SER A 159 5.07 -4.61 -7.48
C SER A 159 5.51 -3.34 -6.73
N TYR A 160 4.74 -2.23 -6.86
CA TYR A 160 5.14 -0.90 -6.35
C TYR A 160 4.16 -0.30 -5.35
N GLY A 161 2.86 -0.35 -5.60
CA GLY A 161 1.84 0.33 -4.80
C GLY A 161 1.84 -0.06 -3.33
N PHE A 162 1.60 0.89 -2.45
CA PHE A 162 1.53 0.73 -0.98
C PHE A 162 2.79 0.18 -0.30
N ARG A 163 3.90 0.08 -1.02
CA ARG A 163 5.19 -0.41 -0.51
C ARG A 163 6.09 0.74 -0.07
N PRO A 164 6.89 0.54 1.02
CA PRO A 164 7.81 1.57 1.49
C PRO A 164 8.84 1.95 0.42
N LYS A 165 9.07 3.27 0.26
CA LYS A 165 10.07 3.84 -0.66
C LYS A 165 9.86 3.51 -2.14
N ARG A 166 8.68 3.05 -2.54
CA ARG A 166 8.31 2.83 -3.94
C ARG A 166 7.25 3.83 -4.37
N ARG A 167 7.48 4.50 -5.48
CA ARG A 167 6.64 5.57 -6.02
C ARG A 167 6.05 5.16 -7.38
N THR A 168 5.09 5.94 -7.86
CA THR A 168 4.53 5.78 -9.21
C THR A 168 5.60 5.93 -10.28
N GLN A 169 6.54 6.86 -10.08
CA GLN A 169 7.66 7.10 -11.00
C GLN A 169 8.53 5.84 -11.16
N ASP A 170 8.79 5.10 -10.08
CA ASP A 170 9.58 3.86 -10.14
C ASP A 170 8.89 2.79 -11.01
N ALA A 171 7.56 2.70 -10.94
CA ALA A 171 6.76 1.81 -11.79
C ALA A 171 6.85 2.24 -13.26
N ILE A 172 6.77 3.54 -13.54
CA ILE A 172 6.87 4.09 -14.91
C ILE A 172 8.27 3.90 -15.50
N VAL A 173 9.34 4.12 -14.72
CA VAL A 173 10.72 3.84 -15.14
C VAL A 173 10.89 2.36 -15.48
N ASN A 174 10.31 1.46 -14.66
CA ASN A 174 10.35 0.02 -14.94
C ASN A 174 9.57 -0.35 -16.22
N LEU A 175 8.42 0.28 -16.48
CA LEU A 175 7.68 0.13 -17.74
C LEU A 175 8.51 0.62 -18.93
N PHE A 176 9.14 1.79 -18.81
CA PHE A 176 10.00 2.33 -19.86
C PHE A 176 11.12 1.35 -20.22
N ALA A 177 11.81 0.83 -19.20
CA ALA A 177 12.90 -0.14 -19.43
C ALA A 177 12.41 -1.42 -20.11
N LYS A 178 11.20 -1.89 -19.80
CA LYS A 178 10.60 -3.11 -20.38
C LYS A 178 10.02 -2.91 -21.77
N LEU A 179 9.65 -1.69 -22.15
CA LEU A 179 9.01 -1.31 -23.42
C LEU A 179 9.92 -0.49 -24.36
N SER A 180 11.18 -0.25 -23.97
CA SER A 180 12.13 0.50 -24.80
C SER A 180 12.20 -0.04 -26.23
N SER A 181 12.73 0.74 -27.16
CA SER A 181 12.73 0.47 -28.61
C SER A 181 13.32 -0.89 -29.04
N ARG A 182 14.16 -1.49 -28.20
CA ARG A 182 14.72 -2.84 -28.40
C ARG A 182 13.86 -3.97 -27.80
N SER A 183 12.73 -3.64 -27.17
CA SER A 183 11.85 -4.65 -26.58
C SER A 183 11.04 -5.37 -27.67
N THR A 184 10.90 -6.68 -27.51
CA THR A 184 10.00 -7.49 -28.34
C THR A 184 8.54 -7.45 -27.85
N ARG A 185 8.27 -6.78 -26.71
CA ARG A 185 6.94 -6.70 -26.10
C ARG A 185 6.21 -5.48 -26.63
N GLN A 186 5.26 -5.71 -27.51
CA GLN A 186 4.52 -4.63 -28.18
C GLN A 186 3.03 -4.62 -27.81
N TRP A 187 2.54 -5.66 -27.16
CA TRP A 187 1.17 -5.78 -26.73
C TRP A 187 1.03 -5.65 -25.22
N VAL A 188 0.05 -4.88 -24.80
CA VAL A 188 -0.18 -4.54 -23.39
C VAL A 188 -1.57 -4.99 -22.99
N PHE A 189 -1.63 -5.87 -22.00
CA PHE A 189 -2.86 -6.20 -21.30
C PHE A 189 -2.99 -5.26 -20.11
N GLU A 190 -3.97 -4.36 -20.15
CA GLU A 190 -4.32 -3.47 -19.06
C GLU A 190 -5.39 -4.14 -18.21
N GLY A 191 -5.09 -4.46 -16.94
CA GLY A 191 -6.01 -5.14 -16.04
C GLY A 191 -6.46 -4.25 -14.88
N ASP A 192 -7.76 -4.27 -14.58
CA ASP A 192 -8.38 -3.64 -13.40
C ASP A 192 -9.24 -4.69 -12.68
N PHE A 193 -9.13 -4.79 -11.36
CA PHE A 193 -9.97 -5.69 -10.57
C PHE A 193 -11.31 -5.04 -10.22
N LYS A 194 -12.39 -5.78 -10.39
CA LYS A 194 -13.71 -5.34 -9.97
C LYS A 194 -13.80 -5.31 -8.44
N GLY A 195 -13.71 -4.10 -7.85
CA GLY A 195 -13.84 -3.93 -6.41
C GLY A 195 -12.80 -4.69 -5.58
N CYS A 196 -11.50 -4.61 -5.94
CA CYS A 196 -10.42 -5.40 -5.34
C CYS A 196 -10.49 -5.47 -3.81
N PHE A 197 -10.56 -4.30 -3.13
CA PHE A 197 -10.56 -4.25 -1.67
C PHE A 197 -11.82 -4.84 -1.02
N ASP A 198 -12.94 -4.86 -1.74
CA ASP A 198 -14.24 -5.30 -1.21
C ASP A 198 -14.46 -6.81 -1.41
N ASN A 199 -13.71 -7.45 -2.34
CA ASN A 199 -13.94 -8.83 -2.75
C ASN A 199 -12.85 -9.83 -2.33
N LEU A 200 -11.72 -9.36 -1.76
CA LEU A 200 -10.63 -10.25 -1.34
C LEU A 200 -11.12 -11.36 -0.40
N ASN A 201 -10.82 -12.61 -0.76
CA ASN A 201 -11.17 -13.78 0.04
C ASN A 201 -10.43 -13.77 1.38
N HIS A 202 -11.17 -13.83 2.49
CA HIS A 202 -10.60 -13.81 3.84
C HIS A 202 -9.77 -15.07 4.13
N GLU A 203 -10.22 -16.25 3.70
CA GLU A 203 -9.52 -17.52 3.94
C GLU A 203 -8.16 -17.50 3.24
N TYR A 204 -8.13 -17.07 1.96
CA TYR A 204 -6.89 -16.92 1.22
C TYR A 204 -5.90 -15.95 1.92
N ILE A 205 -6.38 -14.80 2.40
CA ILE A 205 -5.54 -13.87 3.18
C ILE A 205 -5.00 -14.57 4.43
N MET A 206 -5.85 -15.33 5.13
CA MET A 206 -5.46 -16.02 6.36
C MET A 206 -4.44 -17.13 6.10
N ASP A 207 -4.53 -17.83 4.97
CA ASP A 207 -3.53 -18.83 4.57
C ASP A 207 -2.18 -18.21 4.29
N CYS A 208 -2.16 -17.06 3.59
CA CYS A 208 -0.93 -16.29 3.38
C CYS A 208 -0.26 -15.86 4.70
N LEU A 209 -1.03 -15.70 5.78
CA LEU A 209 -0.55 -15.28 7.10
C LEU A 209 -0.20 -16.44 8.03
N THR A 210 -0.12 -17.67 7.52
CA THR A 210 0.21 -18.85 8.33
C THR A 210 1.53 -18.68 9.08
N GLY A 211 1.48 -18.88 10.39
CA GLY A 211 2.59 -18.70 11.32
C GLY A 211 2.87 -17.26 11.78
N PHE A 212 2.12 -16.26 11.32
CA PHE A 212 2.23 -14.90 11.84
C PHE A 212 1.61 -14.79 13.24
N PRO A 213 2.31 -14.19 14.24
CA PRO A 213 1.87 -14.20 15.63
C PRO A 213 0.55 -13.49 15.95
N ALA A 214 0.11 -12.58 15.09
CA ALA A 214 -1.15 -11.84 15.24
C ALA A 214 -2.17 -12.16 14.13
N LYS A 215 -2.09 -13.36 13.53
CA LYS A 215 -3.00 -13.84 12.49
C LYS A 215 -4.47 -13.70 12.94
N ASP A 216 -4.81 -14.21 14.12
CA ASP A 216 -6.18 -14.20 14.65
C ASP A 216 -6.72 -12.78 14.86
N THR A 217 -5.84 -11.85 15.24
CA THR A 217 -6.23 -10.43 15.39
C THR A 217 -6.58 -9.81 14.04
N ILE A 218 -5.83 -10.15 12.98
CA ILE A 218 -6.16 -9.71 11.61
C ILE A 218 -7.52 -10.28 11.21
N TYR A 219 -7.77 -11.56 11.46
CA TYR A 219 -9.06 -12.18 11.17
C TYR A 219 -10.23 -11.47 11.86
N LYS A 220 -10.06 -11.15 13.15
CA LYS A 220 -11.06 -10.37 13.88
C LYS A 220 -11.35 -9.00 13.25
N TRP A 221 -10.34 -8.30 12.71
CA TRP A 221 -10.56 -7.02 11.98
C TRP A 221 -11.28 -7.22 10.66
N LEU A 222 -10.99 -8.31 9.93
CA LEU A 222 -11.68 -8.62 8.68
C LEU A 222 -13.17 -8.94 8.91
N LYS A 223 -13.49 -9.54 10.05
CA LYS A 223 -14.86 -9.93 10.46
C LYS A 223 -15.58 -8.89 11.34
N ALA A 224 -14.96 -7.73 11.62
CA ALA A 224 -15.52 -6.74 12.54
C ALA A 224 -16.78 -6.04 12.03
N GLY A 225 -17.13 -6.17 10.76
CA GLY A 225 -18.29 -5.52 10.17
C GLY A 225 -18.10 -4.01 9.97
N TYR A 226 -19.16 -3.36 9.53
CA TYR A 226 -19.21 -1.92 9.38
C TYR A 226 -20.56 -1.34 9.76
N VAL A 227 -20.57 -0.09 10.16
CA VAL A 227 -21.79 0.69 10.40
C VAL A 227 -21.97 1.68 9.28
N ASP A 228 -23.11 1.59 8.60
CA ASP A 228 -23.54 2.46 7.53
C ASP A 228 -24.91 3.04 7.89
N ASN A 229 -25.05 4.37 7.91
CA ASN A 229 -26.29 5.04 8.30
C ASN A 229 -26.93 4.48 9.60
N ASN A 230 -26.11 4.26 10.63
CA ASN A 230 -26.45 3.66 11.93
C ASN A 230 -26.89 2.20 11.89
N SER A 231 -26.85 1.52 10.75
CA SER A 231 -27.13 0.10 10.61
C SER A 231 -25.82 -0.70 10.58
N PHE A 232 -25.77 -1.77 11.38
CA PHE A 232 -24.63 -2.70 11.38
C PHE A 232 -24.76 -3.67 10.20
N ASN A 233 -23.61 -3.94 9.57
CA ASN A 233 -23.50 -4.90 8.47
C ASN A 233 -22.29 -5.80 8.69
N ASP A 234 -22.47 -7.10 8.46
CA ASP A 234 -21.38 -8.06 8.51
C ASP A 234 -20.43 -7.94 7.32
N THR A 235 -19.20 -8.44 7.50
CA THR A 235 -18.20 -8.49 6.44
C THR A 235 -17.82 -9.94 6.15
N HIS A 236 -18.15 -10.42 4.95
CA HIS A 236 -17.85 -11.79 4.51
C HIS A 236 -16.57 -11.86 3.66
N SER A 237 -16.26 -10.80 2.93
CA SER A 237 -15.07 -10.67 2.08
C SER A 237 -14.47 -9.27 2.18
N GLY A 238 -13.30 -9.09 1.60
CA GLY A 238 -12.65 -7.80 1.46
C GLY A 238 -11.90 -7.32 2.70
N THR A 239 -11.27 -6.16 2.54
CA THR A 239 -10.60 -5.44 3.62
C THR A 239 -11.10 -4.00 3.67
N PRO A 240 -11.38 -3.42 4.85
CA PRO A 240 -11.94 -2.08 4.93
C PRO A 240 -10.99 -1.04 4.31
N GLN A 241 -11.47 -0.34 3.26
CA GLN A 241 -10.74 0.77 2.65
C GLN A 241 -10.63 1.91 3.66
N GLY A 242 -9.44 2.09 4.26
CA GLY A 242 -9.18 3.09 5.33
C GLY A 242 -8.50 2.50 6.56
N GLY A 243 -8.46 1.19 6.69
CA GLY A 243 -7.63 0.50 7.67
C GLY A 243 -6.13 0.63 7.34
N LEU A 244 -5.29 0.81 8.36
CA LEU A 244 -3.83 0.98 8.17
C LEU A 244 -3.13 -0.30 7.70
N VAL A 245 -3.68 -1.46 8.00
CA VAL A 245 -3.14 -2.76 7.57
C VAL A 245 -3.69 -3.21 6.22
N SER A 246 -4.86 -2.72 5.81
CA SER A 246 -5.57 -3.17 4.60
C SER A 246 -4.76 -3.07 3.31
N PRO A 247 -3.98 -1.99 3.05
CA PRO A 247 -3.14 -1.92 1.86
C PRO A 247 -2.05 -3.01 1.83
N LEU A 248 -1.50 -3.37 3.00
CA LEU A 248 -0.53 -4.45 3.11
C LEU A 248 -1.19 -5.81 2.86
N LEU A 249 -2.39 -6.06 3.42
CA LEU A 249 -3.14 -7.29 3.21
C LEU A 249 -3.54 -7.46 1.73
N ALA A 250 -3.93 -6.38 1.06
CA ALA A 250 -4.19 -6.40 -0.37
C ALA A 250 -2.94 -6.79 -1.17
N ASN A 251 -1.78 -6.18 -0.89
CA ASN A 251 -0.53 -6.57 -1.55
C ASN A 251 -0.15 -8.03 -1.26
N ILE A 252 -0.40 -8.54 -0.05
CA ILE A 252 -0.17 -9.93 0.33
C ILE A 252 -1.06 -10.86 -0.50
N ALA A 253 -2.34 -10.55 -0.59
CA ALA A 253 -3.28 -11.32 -1.39
C ALA A 253 -2.94 -11.28 -2.89
N LEU A 254 -2.47 -10.14 -3.40
CA LEU A 254 -2.10 -9.97 -4.81
C LEU A 254 -0.66 -10.42 -5.15
N HIS A 255 0.07 -11.00 -4.19
CA HIS A 255 1.38 -11.58 -4.46
C HIS A 255 1.28 -12.90 -5.25
N GLY A 256 2.29 -13.21 -6.07
CA GLY A 256 2.35 -14.44 -6.86
C GLY A 256 1.77 -14.30 -8.28
N MET A 257 1.46 -13.09 -8.75
CA MET A 257 0.98 -12.88 -10.12
C MET A 257 2.06 -13.20 -11.16
N GLU A 258 3.32 -12.85 -10.89
CA GLU A 258 4.45 -13.13 -11.80
C GLU A 258 4.61 -14.62 -12.04
N GLU A 259 4.51 -15.43 -10.99
CA GLU A 259 4.60 -16.89 -11.05
C GLU A 259 3.45 -17.47 -11.87
N GLU A 260 2.20 -17.06 -11.59
CA GLU A 260 1.01 -17.55 -12.27
C GLU A 260 1.04 -17.30 -13.79
N ILE A 261 1.46 -16.11 -14.23
CA ILE A 261 1.54 -15.80 -15.66
C ILE A 261 2.83 -16.26 -16.32
N GLY A 262 3.76 -16.84 -15.56
CA GLY A 262 5.00 -17.43 -16.08
C GLY A 262 6.08 -16.39 -16.40
N VAL A 263 6.23 -15.33 -15.58
CA VAL A 263 7.35 -14.38 -15.71
C VAL A 263 8.67 -15.09 -15.39
N ARG A 264 9.66 -14.95 -16.27
CA ARG A 264 10.99 -15.53 -16.12
C ARG A 264 12.05 -14.46 -16.02
N TYR A 265 12.94 -14.62 -15.06
CA TYR A 265 14.12 -13.79 -14.89
C TYR A 265 15.38 -14.65 -15.12
N HIS A 266 16.43 -14.04 -15.64
CA HIS A 266 17.78 -14.63 -15.67
C HIS A 266 18.73 -13.76 -14.85
N LEU A 267 19.79 -14.36 -14.36
CA LEU A 267 20.85 -13.68 -13.64
C LEU A 267 21.86 -13.11 -14.66
N ASP A 268 22.05 -11.81 -14.64
CA ASP A 268 22.99 -11.11 -15.52
C ASP A 268 23.82 -10.13 -14.67
N GLY A 269 25.14 -10.35 -14.63
CA GLY A 269 26.04 -9.52 -13.81
C GLY A 269 25.66 -9.42 -12.32
N GLY A 270 25.04 -10.47 -11.73
CA GLY A 270 24.55 -10.46 -10.36
C GLY A 270 23.17 -9.83 -10.18
N ASN A 271 22.55 -9.30 -11.23
CA ASN A 271 21.21 -8.73 -11.21
C ASN A 271 20.18 -9.63 -11.88
N TYR A 272 18.98 -9.69 -11.33
CA TYR A 272 17.86 -10.38 -11.98
C TYR A 272 17.26 -9.49 -13.06
N THR A 273 17.46 -9.87 -14.32
CA THR A 273 16.88 -9.19 -15.51
C THR A 273 15.75 -10.02 -16.10
N LEU A 274 14.73 -9.35 -16.63
CA LEU A 274 13.60 -10.01 -17.27
C LEU A 274 14.04 -10.71 -18.56
N ALA A 275 13.79 -12.03 -18.65
CA ALA A 275 14.17 -12.80 -19.83
C ALA A 275 13.50 -12.24 -21.11
N ARG A 276 14.25 -12.18 -22.22
CA ARG A 276 13.83 -11.53 -23.48
C ARG A 276 12.49 -12.04 -24.01
N ASN A 277 12.25 -13.34 -23.91
CA ASN A 277 11.03 -13.98 -24.40
C ASN A 277 9.95 -14.18 -23.32
N SER A 278 10.16 -13.65 -22.11
CA SER A 278 9.16 -13.72 -21.04
C SER A 278 8.14 -12.60 -21.17
N VAL A 279 6.93 -12.85 -20.72
CA VAL A 279 5.98 -11.77 -20.43
C VAL A 279 6.56 -10.90 -19.30
N GLY A 280 6.24 -9.60 -19.33
CA GLY A 280 6.60 -8.69 -18.26
C GLY A 280 5.36 -8.25 -17.49
N VAL A 281 5.51 -7.89 -16.23
CA VAL A 281 4.40 -7.31 -15.47
C VAL A 281 4.89 -6.07 -14.72
N VAL A 282 4.02 -5.09 -14.55
CA VAL A 282 4.19 -3.98 -13.61
C VAL A 282 2.88 -3.77 -12.89
N LYS A 283 2.94 -3.80 -11.56
CA LYS A 283 1.78 -3.73 -10.68
C LYS A 283 1.91 -2.58 -9.69
N TYR A 284 0.86 -1.79 -9.55
CA TYR A 284 0.77 -0.71 -8.57
C TYR A 284 -0.54 -0.85 -7.78
N ALA A 285 -0.47 -1.52 -6.63
CA ALA A 285 -1.65 -1.92 -5.85
C ALA A 285 -2.60 -2.81 -6.68
N ASP A 286 -3.80 -2.31 -6.92
CA ASP A 286 -4.85 -2.95 -7.73
C ASP A 286 -4.74 -2.67 -9.24
N ASP A 287 -3.98 -1.67 -9.67
CA ASP A 287 -3.71 -1.41 -11.08
C ASP A 287 -2.52 -2.25 -11.58
N PHE A 288 -2.63 -2.91 -12.72
CA PHE A 288 -1.52 -3.67 -13.29
C PHE A 288 -1.55 -3.71 -14.81
N VAL A 289 -0.38 -3.90 -15.41
CA VAL A 289 -0.21 -4.14 -16.84
C VAL A 289 0.69 -5.34 -17.07
N ILE A 290 0.33 -6.16 -18.06
CA ILE A 290 1.14 -7.30 -18.52
C ILE A 290 1.62 -6.98 -19.94
N LEU A 291 2.90 -7.18 -20.17
CA LEU A 291 3.59 -6.86 -21.42
C LEU A 291 3.85 -8.15 -22.19
N CYS A 292 3.27 -8.26 -23.37
CA CYS A 292 3.29 -9.45 -24.20
C CYS A 292 3.98 -9.19 -25.54
N LYS A 293 4.49 -10.26 -26.15
CA LYS A 293 5.12 -10.19 -27.48
C LYS A 293 4.07 -10.14 -28.60
N THR A 294 3.01 -10.93 -28.47
CA THR A 294 1.94 -11.08 -29.47
C THR A 294 0.60 -10.72 -28.86
N GLU A 295 -0.35 -10.33 -29.72
CA GLU A 295 -1.73 -10.06 -29.36
C GLU A 295 -2.40 -11.29 -28.72
N GLU A 296 -2.24 -12.44 -29.38
CA GLU A 296 -2.76 -13.73 -28.89
C GLU A 296 -2.32 -14.02 -27.46
N THR A 297 -1.02 -13.82 -27.17
CA THR A 297 -0.51 -13.98 -25.81
C THR A 297 -1.17 -13.01 -24.83
N ALA A 298 -1.43 -11.77 -25.23
CA ALA A 298 -2.10 -10.77 -24.40
C ALA A 298 -3.56 -11.13 -24.13
N ILE A 299 -4.30 -11.58 -25.17
CA ILE A 299 -5.69 -12.06 -25.04
C ILE A 299 -5.74 -13.29 -24.12
N ASN A 300 -4.80 -14.21 -24.25
CA ASN A 300 -4.76 -15.43 -23.44
C ASN A 300 -4.50 -15.13 -21.94
N MET A 301 -4.04 -13.92 -21.56
CA MET A 301 -3.88 -13.54 -20.14
C MET A 301 -5.21 -13.57 -19.37
N TYR A 302 -6.36 -13.35 -20.02
CA TYR A 302 -7.68 -13.56 -19.39
C TYR A 302 -7.81 -14.97 -18.81
N GLN A 303 -7.42 -15.97 -19.58
CA GLN A 303 -7.55 -17.37 -19.16
C GLN A 303 -6.49 -17.73 -18.11
N LYS A 304 -5.24 -17.29 -18.33
CA LYS A 304 -4.14 -17.54 -17.38
C LYS A 304 -4.36 -16.93 -16.00
N LEU A 305 -5.02 -15.78 -15.93
CA LEU A 305 -5.33 -15.13 -14.66
C LEU A 305 -6.50 -15.74 -13.91
N LYS A 306 -7.37 -16.53 -14.54
CA LYS A 306 -8.57 -17.11 -13.90
C LYS A 306 -8.24 -17.89 -12.61
N PRO A 307 -7.29 -18.85 -12.58
CA PRO A 307 -6.97 -19.60 -11.36
C PRO A 307 -6.47 -18.69 -10.25
N TYR A 308 -5.61 -17.72 -10.62
CA TYR A 308 -5.09 -16.71 -9.71
C TYR A 308 -6.19 -15.87 -9.07
N LEU A 309 -7.15 -15.42 -9.87
CA LEU A 309 -8.28 -14.59 -9.45
C LEU A 309 -9.26 -15.37 -8.57
N ASN A 310 -9.63 -16.57 -8.98
CA ASN A 310 -10.60 -17.42 -8.27
C ASN A 310 -10.15 -17.72 -6.84
N LYS A 311 -8.87 -18.07 -6.63
CA LYS A 311 -8.29 -18.31 -5.30
C LYS A 311 -8.43 -17.09 -4.38
N ARG A 312 -8.45 -15.89 -4.95
CA ARG A 312 -8.46 -14.60 -4.24
C ARG A 312 -9.86 -13.99 -4.12
N GLY A 313 -10.88 -14.63 -4.72
CA GLY A 313 -12.24 -14.08 -4.78
C GLY A 313 -12.38 -12.86 -5.69
N LEU A 314 -11.47 -12.70 -6.66
CA LEU A 314 -11.42 -11.54 -7.54
C LEU A 314 -11.92 -11.86 -8.95
N THR A 315 -12.40 -10.83 -9.63
CA THR A 315 -12.75 -10.82 -11.06
C THR A 315 -12.17 -9.59 -11.73
N LEU A 316 -11.90 -9.66 -13.01
CA LEU A 316 -11.54 -8.49 -13.81
C LEU A 316 -12.76 -7.61 -14.07
N ALA A 317 -12.53 -6.32 -14.22
CA ALA A 317 -13.55 -5.37 -14.65
C ALA A 317 -13.55 -5.30 -16.19
N ASP A 318 -14.53 -5.92 -16.83
CA ASP A 318 -14.58 -6.04 -18.31
C ASP A 318 -14.60 -4.67 -19.00
N ASP A 319 -15.26 -3.68 -18.38
CA ASP A 319 -15.34 -2.29 -18.89
C ASP A 319 -14.00 -1.54 -18.86
N LYS A 320 -12.98 -2.08 -18.19
CA LYS A 320 -11.69 -1.43 -18.00
C LYS A 320 -10.49 -2.30 -18.39
N THR A 321 -10.72 -3.60 -18.56
CA THR A 321 -9.67 -4.52 -18.97
C THR A 321 -9.61 -4.54 -20.50
N LYS A 322 -8.45 -4.27 -21.06
CA LYS A 322 -8.27 -4.23 -22.51
C LYS A 322 -6.88 -4.67 -22.95
N VAL A 323 -6.77 -5.08 -24.20
CA VAL A 323 -5.51 -5.35 -24.89
C VAL A 323 -5.26 -4.22 -25.88
N THR A 324 -4.07 -3.63 -25.83
CA THR A 324 -3.70 -2.46 -26.64
C THR A 324 -2.31 -2.65 -27.22
N HIS A 325 -2.12 -2.30 -28.49
CA HIS A 325 -0.78 -2.24 -29.08
C HIS A 325 -0.07 -0.96 -28.65
N ILE A 326 1.25 -1.02 -28.40
CA ILE A 326 2.02 0.12 -27.88
C ILE A 326 2.05 1.33 -28.83
N SER A 327 1.84 1.14 -30.15
CA SER A 327 1.71 2.23 -31.12
C SER A 327 0.42 3.05 -30.93
N GLU A 328 -0.64 2.47 -30.36
CA GLU A 328 -1.85 3.18 -30.01
C GLU A 328 -1.67 3.94 -28.69
N GLY A 329 -0.85 3.35 -27.80
CA GLY A 329 -0.54 3.88 -26.49
C GLY A 329 -1.60 3.57 -25.43
N PHE A 330 -1.18 3.57 -24.17
CA PHE A 330 -2.03 3.29 -23.02
C PHE A 330 -1.75 4.24 -21.85
N ASP A 331 -2.74 4.41 -20.99
CA ASP A 331 -2.63 5.26 -19.81
C ASP A 331 -2.38 4.41 -18.56
N PHE A 332 -1.29 4.66 -17.83
CA PHE A 332 -0.99 4.00 -16.58
C PHE A 332 -0.52 5.00 -15.52
N LEU A 333 -1.11 4.97 -14.32
CA LEU A 333 -0.76 5.82 -13.17
C LEU A 333 -0.70 7.33 -13.50
N GLY A 334 -1.53 7.78 -14.43
CA GLY A 334 -1.59 9.18 -14.82
C GLY A 334 -0.62 9.59 -15.92
N PHE A 335 0.11 8.64 -16.49
CA PHE A 335 0.98 8.83 -17.65
C PHE A 335 0.42 8.08 -18.85
N ASN A 336 0.66 8.62 -20.05
CA ASN A 336 0.44 7.96 -21.34
C ASN A 336 1.78 7.46 -21.87
N LEU A 337 1.85 6.17 -22.18
CA LEU A 337 3.01 5.53 -22.80
C LEU A 337 2.65 5.15 -24.22
N ARG A 338 3.41 5.63 -25.20
CA ARG A 338 3.16 5.36 -26.63
C ARG A 338 4.44 5.33 -27.43
N GLN A 339 4.54 4.39 -28.38
CA GLN A 339 5.58 4.40 -29.40
C GLN A 339 5.19 5.29 -30.57
N TYR A 340 6.14 6.10 -31.01
CA TYR A 340 6.03 6.97 -32.18
C TYR A 340 7.10 6.63 -33.21
N LYS A 341 6.70 6.59 -34.47
CA LYS A 341 7.64 6.49 -35.58
C LYS A 341 8.31 7.85 -35.80
N THR A 342 9.62 7.88 -35.81
CA THR A 342 10.45 9.06 -36.12
C THR A 342 11.40 8.73 -37.25
N ASN A 343 12.13 9.72 -37.75
CA ASN A 343 13.13 9.49 -38.79
C ASN A 343 14.24 8.52 -38.36
N ASN A 344 14.50 8.43 -37.03
CA ASN A 344 15.53 7.57 -36.46
C ASN A 344 14.96 6.24 -35.88
N GLY A 345 13.74 5.83 -36.28
CA GLY A 345 13.10 4.59 -35.85
C GLY A 345 11.94 4.77 -34.87
N MET A 346 11.60 3.72 -34.17
CA MET A 346 10.50 3.71 -33.18
C MET A 346 10.98 4.17 -31.81
N HIS A 347 10.37 5.22 -31.25
CA HIS A 347 10.71 5.77 -29.95
C HIS A 347 9.54 5.72 -28.99
N LEU A 348 9.76 5.17 -27.79
CA LEU A 348 8.78 5.20 -26.70
C LEU A 348 8.82 6.55 -26.01
N LEU A 349 7.70 7.26 -25.98
CA LEU A 349 7.55 8.50 -25.23
C LEU A 349 6.60 8.30 -24.06
N ILE A 350 6.92 8.97 -22.96
CA ILE A 350 6.09 9.05 -21.75
C ILE A 350 5.62 10.50 -21.61
N LYS A 351 4.33 10.69 -21.60
CA LYS A 351 3.69 12.01 -21.44
C LYS A 351 2.67 11.94 -20.29
N PRO A 352 2.34 13.04 -19.62
CA PRO A 352 1.18 13.07 -18.74
C PRO A 352 -0.08 12.66 -19.53
N SER A 353 -0.95 11.84 -18.92
CA SER A 353 -2.22 11.46 -19.56
C SER A 353 -3.12 12.70 -19.74
N LYS A 354 -3.99 12.68 -20.76
CA LYS A 354 -4.98 13.76 -21.00
C LYS A 354 -5.80 14.07 -19.73
N ALA A 355 -6.14 13.04 -18.96
CA ALA A 355 -6.87 13.17 -17.70
C ALA A 355 -6.04 13.89 -16.62
N SER A 356 -4.73 13.60 -16.53
CA SER A 356 -3.82 14.28 -15.59
C SER A 356 -3.63 15.75 -15.95
N ILE A 357 -3.44 16.06 -17.24
CA ILE A 357 -3.33 17.46 -17.71
C ILE A 357 -4.61 18.25 -17.39
N LYS A 358 -5.79 17.66 -17.69
CA LYS A 358 -7.08 18.30 -17.36
C LYS A 358 -7.21 18.58 -15.88
N LYS A 359 -6.89 17.59 -15.03
CA LYS A 359 -6.93 17.74 -13.56
C LYS A 359 -5.98 18.82 -13.06
N ALA A 360 -4.75 18.89 -13.60
CA ALA A 360 -3.79 19.92 -13.23
C ALA A 360 -4.32 21.33 -13.58
N LYS A 361 -4.84 21.50 -14.80
CA LYS A 361 -5.46 22.77 -15.25
C LYS A 361 -6.65 23.17 -14.35
N GLU A 362 -7.52 22.22 -14.01
CA GLU A 362 -8.66 22.47 -13.10
C GLU A 362 -8.18 22.86 -11.69
N THR A 363 -7.17 22.20 -11.17
CA THR A 363 -6.59 22.51 -9.85
C THR A 363 -6.03 23.92 -9.83
N ILE A 364 -5.21 24.27 -10.82
CA ILE A 364 -4.64 25.63 -10.97
C ILE A 364 -5.76 26.67 -11.08
N ARG A 365 -6.73 26.44 -11.97
CA ARG A 365 -7.89 27.34 -12.14
C ARG A 365 -8.63 27.56 -10.82
N ASN A 366 -8.89 26.52 -10.05
CA ASN A 366 -9.59 26.63 -8.77
C ASN A 366 -8.79 27.46 -7.75
N VAL A 367 -7.45 27.32 -7.74
CA VAL A 367 -6.57 28.14 -6.89
C VAL A 367 -6.68 29.60 -7.29
N PHE A 368 -6.60 29.94 -8.58
CA PHE A 368 -6.76 31.33 -9.04
C PHE A 368 -8.13 31.89 -8.70
N ILE A 369 -9.21 31.12 -8.86
CA ILE A 369 -10.56 31.56 -8.47
C ILE A 369 -10.64 31.86 -6.97
N GLN A 370 -10.05 31.01 -6.13
CA GLN A 370 -10.04 31.18 -4.66
C GLN A 370 -9.17 32.36 -4.21
N LEU A 371 -8.19 32.76 -4.99
CA LEU A 371 -7.26 33.84 -4.68
C LEU A 371 -7.67 35.16 -5.30
N ARG A 372 -8.69 35.18 -6.17
CA ARG A 372 -9.19 36.39 -6.83
C ARG A 372 -9.56 37.45 -5.79
N GLY A 373 -8.98 38.64 -5.93
CA GLY A 373 -9.18 39.75 -4.99
C GLY A 373 -8.36 39.71 -3.70
N LYS A 374 -7.40 38.77 -3.57
CA LYS A 374 -6.49 38.75 -2.43
C LYS A 374 -5.14 39.42 -2.75
N PRO A 375 -4.42 39.97 -1.73
CA PRO A 375 -3.12 40.61 -1.94
C PRO A 375 -2.09 39.62 -2.57
N VAL A 376 -1.30 40.11 -3.51
CA VAL A 376 -0.33 39.33 -4.30
C VAL A 376 0.62 38.46 -3.44
N ARG A 377 1.10 38.99 -2.31
CA ARG A 377 1.98 38.24 -1.39
C ARG A 377 1.35 36.94 -0.82
N SER A 378 0.03 36.89 -0.66
CA SER A 378 -0.67 35.68 -0.22
C SER A 378 -0.91 34.69 -1.37
N GLU A 379 -0.94 35.17 -2.61
CA GLU A 379 -1.10 34.38 -3.82
C GLU A 379 0.19 33.61 -4.17
N GLU A 380 1.34 34.29 -4.14
CA GLU A 380 2.64 33.63 -4.41
C GLU A 380 2.96 32.50 -3.44
N ARG A 381 2.71 32.69 -2.14
CA ARG A 381 2.92 31.66 -1.12
C ARG A 381 2.03 30.44 -1.31
N ARG A 382 0.79 30.61 -1.77
CA ARG A 382 -0.18 29.54 -1.90
C ARG A 382 0.00 28.77 -3.20
N VAL A 383 0.25 29.44 -4.30
CA VAL A 383 0.53 28.83 -5.60
C VAL A 383 1.84 28.01 -5.53
N GLY A 384 2.90 28.56 -4.92
CA GLY A 384 4.16 27.87 -4.72
C GLY A 384 4.01 26.61 -3.85
N LYS A 385 3.19 26.64 -2.78
CA LYS A 385 2.98 25.51 -1.89
C LYS A 385 2.13 24.39 -2.52
N GLU A 386 1.11 24.74 -3.29
CA GLU A 386 0.26 23.76 -3.96
C GLU A 386 0.91 23.17 -5.21
N CYS A 387 1.79 23.91 -5.91
CA CYS A 387 2.64 23.35 -6.97
C CYS A 387 3.65 22.34 -6.44
N MET A 388 4.23 22.57 -5.27
CA MET A 388 5.18 21.64 -4.62
C MET A 388 4.51 20.38 -4.03
N GLU A 389 3.23 20.47 -3.64
CA GLU A 389 2.46 19.29 -3.16
C GLU A 389 1.85 18.47 -4.30
N SER A 390 1.88 18.95 -5.54
CA SER A 390 1.30 18.31 -6.74
C SER A 390 2.33 17.56 -7.60
N VAL A 391 3.61 17.65 -7.26
CA VAL A 391 4.74 16.92 -7.84
C VAL A 391 5.16 15.81 -6.87
#